data_8182e0b0d394125e57ca1a97b619881a
#
_entry.id   8182e0b0d394125e57ca1a97b619881a
#
_cell.length_a   1.000
_cell.length_b   1.000
_cell.length_c   1.000
_cell.angle_alpha   90.00
_cell.angle_beta   90.00
_cell.angle_gamma   90.00
#
_symmetry.space_group_name_H-M   'P 1'
#
loop_
_entity.id
_entity.type
_entity.pdbx_description
1 polymer ?
#
loop_
_entity_poly.entity_id
_entity_poly.type
_entity_poly.pdbx_seq_one_letter_code
_entity_poly.pdbx_strand_id
1 'polypeptide(L)'
;MKYALRVAMLAYMVIAVIGTWAPPGYSEPYELSKHDVMDPKALKSAEISLFGVKLGDSEAKALDSLVNEKIPGVKVEQEALFIFLLDQRKPTGPMAGVRIQDGKVDLIFINNRFSYKTRGIFRNVLNSESPDDVRKLMGQEDYGDENVMGAILAYDKQGFVINYLGKDVNVEFSPSR
;
A
#
# COMPACT_ATOMS: atom_id res chain seq x y z
N MET A 1 37.67 35.39 -27.78
CA MET A 1 36.27 34.91 -27.68
C MET A 1 36.05 33.47 -28.10
N LYS A 2 37.00 32.65 -28.52
CA LYS A 2 36.80 31.25 -28.94
C LYS A 2 36.98 30.19 -27.83
N TYR A 3 37.50 30.57 -26.67
CA TYR A 3 37.76 29.65 -25.55
C TYR A 3 36.65 29.58 -24.52
N ALA A 4 35.80 30.60 -24.39
CA ALA A 4 34.70 30.63 -23.44
C ALA A 4 33.56 29.66 -23.83
N LEU A 5 33.39 29.37 -25.13
CA LEU A 5 32.30 28.50 -25.62
C LEU A 5 32.58 26.99 -25.43
N ARG A 6 33.90 26.60 -25.33
CA ARG A 6 34.27 25.19 -25.13
C ARG A 6 34.20 24.73 -23.69
N VAL A 7 34.33 25.64 -22.73
CA VAL A 7 34.24 25.33 -21.29
C VAL A 7 32.77 25.18 -20.86
N ALA A 8 31.85 25.94 -21.46
CA ALA A 8 30.43 25.84 -21.17
C ALA A 8 29.79 24.51 -21.69
N MET A 9 30.31 23.95 -22.80
CA MET A 9 29.80 22.67 -23.32
C MET A 9 30.28 21.45 -22.52
N LEU A 10 31.46 21.52 -21.90
CA LEU A 10 31.98 20.46 -21.03
C LEU A 10 31.25 20.42 -19.66
N ALA A 11 30.82 21.57 -19.16
CA ALA A 11 30.07 21.64 -17.90
C ALA A 11 28.63 21.07 -18.05
N TYR A 12 28.01 21.20 -19.24
CA TYR A 12 26.66 20.63 -19.49
C TYR A 12 26.69 19.11 -19.70
N MET A 13 27.77 18.52 -20.16
CA MET A 13 27.87 17.06 -20.30
C MET A 13 28.14 16.32 -18.99
N VAL A 14 28.70 16.98 -17.98
CA VAL A 14 28.99 16.35 -16.67
C VAL A 14 27.71 16.31 -15.78
N ILE A 15 26.78 17.22 -15.98
CA ILE A 15 25.53 17.25 -15.20
C ILE A 15 24.51 16.23 -15.69
N ALA A 16 24.60 15.77 -16.94
CA ALA A 16 23.68 14.78 -17.50
C ALA A 16 23.99 13.32 -17.12
N VAL A 17 25.09 13.03 -16.42
CA VAL A 17 25.52 11.68 -16.03
C VAL A 17 25.35 11.40 -14.53
N ILE A 18 24.92 12.38 -13.72
CA ILE A 18 24.60 12.17 -12.29
C ILE A 18 23.10 11.84 -12.09
N GLY A 19 22.38 11.59 -13.18
CA GLY A 19 21.02 11.08 -13.13
C GLY A 19 20.99 9.55 -13.01
N THR A 20 20.59 9.04 -11.85
CA THR A 20 20.10 7.69 -11.62
C THR A 20 21.11 6.55 -11.54
N TRP A 21 22.05 6.61 -10.61
CA TRP A 21 22.59 5.38 -10.03
C TRP A 21 21.82 5.10 -8.73
N ALA A 22 20.60 4.58 -8.84
CA ALA A 22 20.04 3.79 -7.77
C ALA A 22 20.87 2.51 -7.70
N PRO A 23 21.38 2.11 -6.53
CA PRO A 23 22.10 0.86 -6.41
C PRO A 23 21.16 -0.28 -6.85
N PRO A 24 21.65 -1.29 -7.61
CA PRO A 24 20.84 -2.41 -8.01
C PRO A 24 20.29 -3.11 -6.75
N GLY A 25 18.96 -3.13 -6.58
CA GLY A 25 18.29 -3.74 -5.45
C GLY A 25 17.48 -2.78 -4.55
N TYR A 26 17.51 -1.48 -4.76
CA TYR A 26 16.66 -0.53 -4.06
C TYR A 26 15.38 -0.32 -4.88
N SER A 27 14.41 -1.19 -4.72
CA SER A 27 13.04 -0.87 -5.14
C SER A 27 12.46 0.11 -4.13
N GLU A 28 12.02 1.27 -4.60
CA GLU A 28 11.24 2.16 -3.73
C GLU A 28 10.03 1.39 -3.19
N PRO A 29 9.70 1.58 -1.89
CA PRO A 29 8.55 0.90 -1.32
C PRO A 29 7.27 1.32 -2.06
N TYR A 30 6.39 0.35 -2.29
CA TYR A 30 5.09 0.60 -2.91
C TYR A 30 4.20 1.41 -1.97
N GLU A 31 3.89 2.64 -2.37
CA GLU A 31 2.98 3.50 -1.63
C GLU A 31 1.57 3.36 -2.22
N LEU A 32 0.65 2.77 -1.44
CA LEU A 32 -0.72 2.47 -1.86
C LEU A 32 -1.48 3.67 -2.44
N SER A 33 -1.16 4.88 -1.98
CA SER A 33 -1.81 6.11 -2.42
C SER A 33 -1.16 6.76 -3.64
N LYS A 34 0.02 6.32 -4.07
CA LYS A 34 0.83 7.03 -5.07
C LYS A 34 1.18 6.20 -6.30
N HIS A 35 1.45 4.91 -6.14
CA HIS A 35 1.97 4.08 -7.23
C HIS A 35 0.87 3.60 -8.17
N ASP A 36 1.17 3.61 -9.47
CA ASP A 36 0.22 3.28 -10.52
C ASP A 36 0.27 1.82 -10.94
N VAL A 37 1.44 1.21 -10.96
CA VAL A 37 1.65 -0.15 -11.49
C VAL A 37 2.70 -0.90 -10.67
N MET A 38 2.42 -2.16 -10.35
CA MET A 38 3.41 -3.14 -9.90
C MET A 38 3.05 -4.53 -10.41
N ASP A 39 4.05 -5.38 -10.58
CA ASP A 39 3.84 -6.82 -10.81
C ASP A 39 3.27 -7.44 -9.51
N PRO A 40 2.03 -7.94 -9.52
CA PRO A 40 1.42 -8.50 -8.33
C PRO A 40 2.18 -9.72 -7.79
N LYS A 41 2.89 -10.47 -8.65
CA LYS A 41 3.65 -11.66 -8.23
C LYS A 41 4.93 -11.31 -7.48
N ALA A 42 5.53 -10.17 -7.79
CA ALA A 42 6.72 -9.68 -7.12
C ALA A 42 6.40 -8.94 -5.82
N LEU A 43 5.16 -8.51 -5.65
CA LEU A 43 4.74 -7.65 -4.55
C LEU A 43 4.79 -8.40 -3.20
N LYS A 44 5.36 -7.77 -2.19
CA LYS A 44 5.42 -8.28 -0.81
C LYS A 44 4.81 -7.27 0.15
N SER A 45 4.08 -7.73 1.16
CA SER A 45 3.50 -6.86 2.19
C SER A 45 4.52 -5.97 2.90
N ALA A 46 5.74 -6.47 3.12
CA ALA A 46 6.84 -5.71 3.71
C ALA A 46 7.28 -4.49 2.89
N GLU A 47 6.98 -4.47 1.59
CA GLU A 47 7.30 -3.37 0.67
C GLU A 47 6.16 -2.36 0.54
N ILE A 48 4.98 -2.69 1.08
CA ILE A 48 3.80 -1.82 1.05
C ILE A 48 3.94 -0.72 2.10
N SER A 49 3.52 0.49 1.74
CA SER A 49 3.30 1.56 2.71
C SER A 49 1.93 2.22 2.53
N LEU A 50 1.38 2.70 3.63
CA LEU A 50 0.16 3.48 3.70
C LEU A 50 0.52 4.86 4.26
N PHE A 51 0.61 5.89 3.40
CA PHE A 51 1.09 7.23 3.78
C PHE A 51 2.44 7.20 4.50
N GLY A 52 3.38 6.37 3.99
CA GLY A 52 4.72 6.21 4.54
C GLY A 52 4.83 5.25 5.72
N VAL A 53 3.72 4.70 6.23
CA VAL A 53 3.70 3.70 7.31
C VAL A 53 3.80 2.30 6.74
N LYS A 54 4.68 1.47 7.29
CA LYS A 54 4.95 0.09 6.88
C LYS A 54 4.74 -0.89 8.03
N LEU A 55 4.62 -2.15 7.70
CA LEU A 55 4.71 -3.24 8.69
C LEU A 55 6.04 -3.16 9.44
N GLY A 56 5.99 -3.34 10.75
CA GLY A 56 7.14 -3.25 11.66
C GLY A 56 7.49 -1.84 12.12
N ASP A 57 6.89 -0.78 11.56
CA ASP A 57 7.09 0.59 12.05
C ASP A 57 6.59 0.75 13.48
N SER A 58 7.21 1.68 14.23
CA SER A 58 6.81 1.97 15.59
C SER A 58 5.46 2.70 15.66
N GLU A 59 4.78 2.56 16.79
CA GLU A 59 3.56 3.31 17.10
C GLU A 59 3.76 4.81 16.91
N ALA A 60 4.88 5.37 17.42
CA ALA A 60 5.18 6.79 17.30
C ALA A 60 5.23 7.25 15.85
N LYS A 61 5.88 6.47 14.95
CA LYS A 61 5.93 6.78 13.53
C LYS A 61 4.54 6.68 12.87
N ALA A 62 3.76 5.66 13.23
CA ALA A 62 2.41 5.50 12.68
C ALA A 62 1.50 6.66 13.09
N LEU A 63 1.54 7.07 14.35
CA LEU A 63 0.79 8.23 14.85
C LEU A 63 1.21 9.52 14.14
N ASP A 64 2.52 9.77 14.02
CA ASP A 64 3.03 10.99 13.36
C ASP A 64 2.60 11.06 11.88
N SER A 65 2.76 9.96 11.14
CA SER A 65 2.45 9.92 9.72
C SER A 65 0.95 9.96 9.42
N LEU A 66 0.12 9.22 10.16
CA LEU A 66 -1.30 9.07 9.84
C LEU A 66 -2.17 10.16 10.47
N VAL A 67 -1.81 10.67 11.65
CA VAL A 67 -2.56 11.75 12.31
C VAL A 67 -2.26 13.12 11.66
N ASN A 68 -1.05 13.31 11.15
CA ASN A 68 -0.66 14.56 10.45
C ASN A 68 -1.16 14.60 9.01
N GLU A 69 -1.55 13.47 8.42
CA GLU A 69 -2.25 13.48 7.14
C GLU A 69 -3.61 14.19 7.32
N LYS A 70 -3.96 15.05 6.33
CA LYS A 70 -5.24 15.79 6.32
C LYS A 70 -6.46 14.87 6.10
N ILE A 71 -6.38 13.67 6.61
CA ILE A 71 -7.40 12.64 6.52
C ILE A 71 -7.94 12.44 7.94
N PRO A 72 -9.25 12.60 8.17
CA PRO A 72 -9.82 12.32 9.48
C PRO A 72 -9.48 10.90 9.92
N GLY A 73 -8.91 10.78 11.10
CA GLY A 73 -8.54 9.49 11.70
C GLY A 73 -9.17 9.33 13.09
N VAL A 74 -9.40 8.09 13.48
CA VAL A 74 -9.87 7.72 14.81
C VAL A 74 -8.92 6.70 15.40
N LYS A 75 -8.43 7.01 16.61
CA LYS A 75 -7.65 6.08 17.43
C LYS A 75 -8.60 5.25 18.28
N VAL A 76 -8.50 3.94 18.22
CA VAL A 76 -9.29 3.01 19.03
C VAL A 76 -8.33 2.09 19.77
N GLU A 77 -8.41 2.08 21.10
CA GLU A 77 -7.64 1.21 21.97
C GLU A 77 -8.55 0.08 22.46
N GLN A 78 -8.11 -1.16 22.22
CA GLN A 78 -8.72 -2.39 22.70
C GLN A 78 -7.58 -3.32 23.13
N GLU A 79 -7.63 -4.62 22.75
CA GLU A 79 -6.49 -5.54 22.91
C GLU A 79 -5.28 -5.13 22.07
N ALA A 80 -5.52 -4.38 20.99
CA ALA A 80 -4.51 -3.73 20.16
C ALA A 80 -4.93 -2.29 19.86
N LEU A 81 -3.97 -1.44 19.50
CA LEU A 81 -4.24 -0.09 19.07
C LEU A 81 -4.56 -0.07 17.57
N PHE A 82 -5.68 0.51 17.20
CA PHE A 82 -6.07 0.76 15.81
C PHE A 82 -6.04 2.25 15.48
N ILE A 83 -5.50 2.60 14.31
CA ILE A 83 -5.64 3.93 13.71
C ILE A 83 -6.47 3.76 12.44
N PHE A 84 -7.71 4.23 12.45
CA PHE A 84 -8.62 4.18 11.32
C PHE A 84 -8.59 5.51 10.57
N LEU A 85 -8.45 5.46 9.25
CA LEU A 85 -8.61 6.60 8.35
C LEU A 85 -10.04 6.60 7.80
N LEU A 86 -10.77 7.69 8.03
CA LEU A 86 -12.17 7.82 7.63
C LEU A 86 -12.30 8.33 6.18
N ASP A 87 -13.28 7.84 5.45
CA ASP A 87 -13.64 8.38 4.14
C ASP A 87 -14.28 9.78 4.32
N GLN A 88 -13.59 10.81 3.84
CA GLN A 88 -14.08 12.19 3.92
C GLN A 88 -15.40 12.41 3.19
N ARG A 89 -15.69 11.61 2.16
CA ARG A 89 -16.94 11.68 1.39
C ARG A 89 -18.11 11.05 2.13
N LYS A 90 -17.81 10.06 2.97
CA LYS A 90 -18.78 9.31 3.75
C LYS A 90 -18.16 8.88 5.08
N PRO A 91 -18.10 9.76 6.08
CA PRO A 91 -17.33 9.53 7.31
C PRO A 91 -18.02 8.55 8.29
N THR A 92 -18.84 7.65 7.80
CA THR A 92 -19.55 6.65 8.59
C THR A 92 -18.77 5.35 8.82
N GLY A 93 -17.54 5.28 8.33
CA GLY A 93 -16.70 4.09 8.51
C GLY A 93 -15.28 4.29 7.97
N PRO A 94 -14.36 3.41 8.38
CA PRO A 94 -12.98 3.45 7.92
C PRO A 94 -12.90 3.11 6.44
N MET A 95 -11.92 3.70 5.76
CA MET A 95 -11.52 3.33 4.40
C MET A 95 -10.17 2.62 4.36
N ALA A 96 -9.33 2.84 5.36
CA ALA A 96 -8.00 2.27 5.53
C ALA A 96 -7.59 2.37 6.99
N GLY A 97 -6.49 1.74 7.36
CA GLY A 97 -5.92 1.91 8.69
C GLY A 97 -4.78 0.94 8.97
N VAL A 98 -4.32 1.00 10.20
CA VAL A 98 -3.29 0.11 10.72
C VAL A 98 -3.69 -0.44 12.07
N ARG A 99 -3.22 -1.64 12.38
CA ARG A 99 -3.22 -2.20 13.74
C ARG A 99 -1.79 -2.15 14.27
N ILE A 100 -1.69 -1.80 15.54
CA ILE A 100 -0.42 -1.75 16.28
C ILE A 100 -0.55 -2.73 17.42
N GLN A 101 0.35 -3.71 17.45
CA GLN A 101 0.46 -4.69 18.51
C GLN A 101 1.92 -4.70 19.00
N ASP A 102 2.12 -4.78 20.32
CA ASP A 102 3.45 -4.73 20.95
C ASP A 102 4.31 -3.53 20.48
N GLY A 103 3.66 -2.36 20.30
CA GLY A 103 4.30 -1.12 19.89
C GLY A 103 4.74 -1.06 18.43
N LYS A 104 4.32 -2.02 17.59
CA LYS A 104 4.65 -2.10 16.15
C LYS A 104 3.42 -2.29 15.29
N VAL A 105 3.46 -1.72 14.10
CA VAL A 105 2.45 -1.96 13.06
C VAL A 105 2.58 -3.42 12.60
N ASP A 106 1.56 -4.23 12.85
CA ASP A 106 1.48 -5.63 12.47
C ASP A 106 0.44 -5.92 11.38
N LEU A 107 -0.45 -4.96 11.12
CA LEU A 107 -1.44 -5.04 10.06
C LEU A 107 -1.64 -3.67 9.42
N ILE A 108 -1.72 -3.64 8.09
CA ILE A 108 -2.23 -2.51 7.31
C ILE A 108 -3.47 -3.03 6.59
N PHE A 109 -4.54 -2.25 6.52
CA PHE A 109 -5.71 -2.62 5.74
C PHE A 109 -6.23 -1.44 4.91
N ILE A 110 -6.85 -1.78 3.78
CA ILE A 110 -7.59 -0.88 2.91
C ILE A 110 -8.88 -1.56 2.47
N ASN A 111 -9.92 -0.81 2.18
CA ASN A 111 -11.15 -1.36 1.62
C ASN A 111 -11.62 -0.59 0.37
N ASN A 112 -12.73 -1.02 -0.23
CA ASN A 112 -13.25 -0.43 -1.47
C ASN A 112 -13.52 1.09 -1.38
N ARG A 113 -13.74 1.65 -0.18
CA ARG A 113 -13.83 3.10 0.02
C ARG A 113 -12.50 3.82 -0.22
N PHE A 114 -11.37 3.11 -0.09
CA PHE A 114 -10.03 3.65 -0.35
C PHE A 114 -9.68 3.68 -1.84
N SER A 115 -10.46 3.03 -2.70
CA SER A 115 -10.16 2.86 -4.13
C SER A 115 -9.89 4.18 -4.87
N TYR A 116 -10.51 5.30 -4.46
CA TYR A 116 -10.27 6.61 -5.08
C TYR A 116 -8.94 7.26 -4.63
N LYS A 117 -8.35 6.79 -3.54
CA LYS A 117 -7.06 7.28 -3.03
C LYS A 117 -5.90 6.39 -3.41
N THR A 118 -6.14 5.14 -3.79
CA THR A 118 -5.09 4.22 -4.26
C THR A 118 -5.06 4.14 -5.78
N ARG A 119 -4.01 3.57 -6.31
CA ARG A 119 -3.75 3.40 -7.75
C ARG A 119 -3.24 1.99 -8.04
N GLY A 120 -3.06 1.70 -9.34
CA GLY A 120 -2.48 0.43 -9.79
C GLY A 120 -3.29 -0.79 -9.41
N ILE A 121 -2.59 -1.87 -9.08
CA ILE A 121 -3.20 -3.19 -8.88
C ILE A 121 -4.24 -3.20 -7.75
N PHE A 122 -3.96 -2.58 -6.61
CA PHE A 122 -4.90 -2.58 -5.49
C PHE A 122 -6.14 -1.73 -5.73
N ARG A 123 -6.06 -0.67 -6.56
CA ARG A 123 -7.26 0.02 -7.01
C ARG A 123 -8.18 -0.92 -7.80
N ASN A 124 -7.60 -1.73 -8.68
CA ASN A 124 -8.36 -2.69 -9.47
C ASN A 124 -8.93 -3.81 -8.60
N VAL A 125 -8.15 -4.32 -7.64
CA VAL A 125 -8.63 -5.30 -6.64
C VAL A 125 -9.80 -4.74 -5.83
N LEU A 126 -9.69 -3.51 -5.31
CA LEU A 126 -10.75 -2.89 -4.51
C LEU A 126 -12.03 -2.57 -5.31
N ASN A 127 -11.94 -2.49 -6.63
CA ASN A 127 -13.06 -2.28 -7.54
C ASN A 127 -13.51 -3.57 -8.25
N SER A 128 -12.93 -4.72 -7.91
CA SER A 128 -13.35 -6.01 -8.49
C SER A 128 -14.75 -6.39 -8.03
N GLU A 129 -15.49 -7.04 -8.89
CA GLU A 129 -16.87 -7.44 -8.62
C GLU A 129 -16.97 -8.89 -8.11
N SER A 130 -15.91 -9.66 -8.30
CA SER A 130 -15.87 -11.07 -7.91
C SER A 130 -14.47 -11.53 -7.50
N PRO A 131 -14.35 -12.63 -6.74
CA PRO A 131 -13.08 -13.30 -6.46
C PRO A 131 -12.31 -13.68 -7.72
N ASP A 132 -13.01 -14.08 -8.80
CA ASP A 132 -12.38 -14.42 -10.07
C ASP A 132 -11.71 -13.24 -10.75
N ASP A 133 -12.21 -12.03 -10.57
CA ASP A 133 -11.56 -10.83 -11.10
C ASP A 133 -10.25 -10.57 -10.36
N VAL A 134 -10.21 -10.85 -9.05
CA VAL A 134 -8.95 -10.79 -8.28
C VAL A 134 -7.96 -11.85 -8.77
N ARG A 135 -8.41 -13.09 -9.02
CA ARG A 135 -7.55 -14.14 -9.56
C ARG A 135 -6.96 -13.78 -10.92
N LYS A 136 -7.72 -13.10 -11.78
CA LYS A 136 -7.21 -12.58 -13.07
C LYS A 136 -6.12 -11.51 -12.86
N LEU A 137 -6.24 -10.69 -11.84
CA LEU A 137 -5.29 -9.61 -11.53
C LEU A 137 -4.06 -10.13 -10.78
N MET A 138 -4.26 -10.94 -9.74
CA MET A 138 -3.23 -11.33 -8.78
C MET A 138 -2.65 -12.73 -9.05
N GLY A 139 -3.34 -13.53 -9.85
CA GLY A 139 -3.08 -14.96 -9.99
C GLY A 139 -3.81 -15.78 -8.93
N GLN A 140 -3.54 -17.10 -8.92
CA GLN A 140 -4.15 -18.02 -7.97
C GLN A 140 -3.63 -17.75 -6.55
N GLU A 141 -4.53 -17.70 -5.59
CA GLU A 141 -4.23 -17.60 -4.16
C GLU A 141 -3.54 -18.87 -3.62
N ASP A 142 -2.81 -18.74 -2.51
CA ASP A 142 -2.22 -19.89 -1.81
C ASP A 142 -3.31 -20.68 -1.05
N TYR A 143 -4.33 -19.98 -0.54
CA TYR A 143 -5.52 -20.53 0.11
C TYR A 143 -6.75 -19.69 -0.23
N GLY A 144 -7.87 -20.34 -0.54
CA GLY A 144 -9.16 -19.70 -0.79
C GLY A 144 -10.30 -20.43 -0.07
N ASP A 145 -11.27 -19.65 0.44
CA ASP A 145 -12.54 -20.13 0.96
C ASP A 145 -13.67 -19.25 0.43
N GLU A 146 -14.68 -19.87 -0.19
CA GLU A 146 -15.81 -19.16 -0.76
C GLU A 146 -17.12 -19.81 -0.30
N ASN A 147 -18.05 -18.97 0.11
CA ASN A 147 -19.37 -19.39 0.53
C ASN A 147 -20.41 -18.31 0.19
N VAL A 148 -21.68 -18.55 0.53
CA VAL A 148 -22.79 -17.63 0.24
C VAL A 148 -22.67 -16.26 0.91
N MET A 149 -21.84 -16.11 1.92
CA MET A 149 -21.62 -14.85 2.63
C MET A 149 -20.47 -14.03 2.06
N GLY A 150 -19.50 -14.68 1.38
CA GLY A 150 -18.34 -14.02 0.84
C GLY A 150 -17.22 -14.97 0.48
N ALA A 151 -16.02 -14.39 0.30
CA ALA A 151 -14.82 -15.14 -0.02
C ALA A 151 -13.59 -14.58 0.71
N ILE A 152 -12.64 -15.47 0.98
CA ILE A 152 -11.31 -15.16 1.50
C ILE A 152 -10.30 -15.68 0.50
N LEU A 153 -9.41 -14.83 0.02
CA LEU A 153 -8.31 -15.18 -0.88
C LEU A 153 -6.99 -14.81 -0.19
N ALA A 154 -6.24 -15.79 0.27
CA ALA A 154 -4.98 -15.58 0.96
C ALA A 154 -3.79 -15.80 0.02
N TYR A 155 -2.93 -14.82 -0.02
CA TYR A 155 -1.65 -14.80 -0.72
C TYR A 155 -0.52 -14.79 0.33
N ASP A 156 -0.42 -15.90 1.08
CA ASP A 156 0.43 -16.02 2.28
C ASP A 156 1.90 -15.74 1.99
N LYS A 157 2.41 -16.22 0.85
CA LYS A 157 3.81 -15.98 0.43
C LYS A 157 4.12 -14.50 0.17
N GLN A 158 3.09 -13.72 -0.08
CA GLN A 158 3.19 -12.29 -0.34
C GLN A 158 2.77 -11.45 0.86
N GLY A 159 2.04 -12.05 1.81
CA GLY A 159 1.60 -11.42 3.05
C GLY A 159 0.33 -10.60 2.90
N PHE A 160 -0.61 -10.95 2.00
CA PHE A 160 -1.92 -10.30 1.96
C PHE A 160 -3.08 -11.28 1.90
N VAL A 161 -4.18 -10.80 2.45
CA VAL A 161 -5.48 -11.48 2.40
C VAL A 161 -6.50 -10.52 1.81
N ILE A 162 -7.29 -11.01 0.88
CA ILE A 162 -8.38 -10.26 0.27
C ILE A 162 -9.69 -10.90 0.71
N ASN A 163 -10.51 -10.10 1.38
CA ASN A 163 -11.79 -10.52 1.91
C ASN A 163 -12.93 -9.89 1.12
N TYR A 164 -13.87 -10.69 0.70
CA TYR A 164 -15.16 -10.27 0.17
C TYR A 164 -16.25 -10.51 1.20
N LEU A 165 -17.06 -9.49 1.49
CA LEU A 165 -18.28 -9.62 2.27
C LEU A 165 -19.39 -8.91 1.50
N GLY A 166 -20.16 -9.68 0.74
CA GLY A 166 -21.12 -9.13 -0.22
C GLY A 166 -20.41 -8.27 -1.29
N LYS A 167 -20.65 -6.95 -1.26
CA LYS A 167 -20.00 -5.97 -2.16
C LYS A 167 -18.78 -5.28 -1.55
N ASP A 168 -18.49 -5.56 -0.30
CA ASP A 168 -17.34 -4.94 0.38
C ASP A 168 -16.10 -5.79 0.13
N VAL A 169 -15.07 -5.14 -0.38
CA VAL A 169 -13.75 -5.72 -0.59
C VAL A 169 -12.79 -5.09 0.41
N ASN A 170 -12.07 -5.93 1.13
CA ASN A 170 -11.03 -5.52 2.07
C ASN A 170 -9.74 -6.23 1.75
N VAL A 171 -8.63 -5.51 1.76
CA VAL A 171 -7.28 -6.06 1.60
C VAL A 171 -6.51 -5.81 2.89
N GLU A 172 -5.97 -6.86 3.45
CA GLU A 172 -5.16 -6.85 4.65
C GLU A 172 -3.72 -7.25 4.31
N PHE A 173 -2.77 -6.48 4.79
CA PHE A 173 -1.34 -6.73 4.66
C PHE A 173 -0.79 -7.07 6.03
N SER A 174 -0.16 -8.23 6.15
CA SER A 174 0.49 -8.73 7.35
C SER A 174 1.88 -9.28 7.00
N PRO A 175 2.76 -9.55 7.96
CA PRO A 175 4.03 -10.22 7.66
C PRO A 175 3.79 -11.53 6.90
N SER A 176 4.55 -11.75 5.81
CA SER A 176 4.50 -13.01 5.05
C SER A 176 4.92 -14.19 5.95
N ARG A 177 4.23 -15.29 5.81
CA ARG A 177 4.51 -16.54 6.53
C ARG A 177 5.49 -17.43 5.80
#